data_8010806ce0ea05c8b524d719c10272e8
#
_entry.id   8010806ce0ea05c8b524d719c10272e8
#
_cell.length_a   1.000
_cell.length_b   1.000
_cell.length_c   1.000
_cell.angle_alpha   90.00
_cell.angle_beta   90.00
_cell.angle_gamma   90.00
#
_symmetry.space_group_name_H-M   'P 1'
#
loop_
_entity.id
_entity.type
_entity.pdbx_description
1 polymer ?
#
loop_
_entity_poly.entity_id
_entity_poly.type
_entity_poly.pdbx_seq_one_letter_code
_entity_poly.pdbx_strand_id
1 'polypeptide(L)'
;HTSVLVDLGYVERKINRGMKLLSDKPEDALAQLVLAQTQGIRFAVNKEDDPLVSAQHALQLAERMVKQERFEAAKANLQIAKNHLVLYRGLIAESESDKVRQLEQDITKLQGEIKKEGAAGDIRGFWDRVASWFVREPGEAAATNR
;
A
#
# COMPACT_ATOMS: atom_id res chain seq x y z
N HIS A 1 -16.77 -12.00 -17.78
CA HIS A 1 -16.30 -10.89 -18.57
C HIS A 1 -15.87 -9.74 -17.68
N THR A 2 -14.66 -9.33 -17.80
CA THR A 2 -14.13 -8.24 -17.00
C THR A 2 -13.78 -7.08 -17.90
N SER A 3 -14.48 -5.98 -17.72
CA SER A 3 -14.15 -4.76 -18.41
C SER A 3 -13.11 -4.01 -17.61
N VAL A 4 -12.03 -3.66 -18.26
CA VAL A 4 -11.04 -2.80 -17.62
C VAL A 4 -11.45 -1.37 -17.92
N LEU A 5 -12.12 -0.76 -16.95
CA LEU A 5 -12.51 0.63 -17.04
C LEU A 5 -11.57 1.43 -16.14
N VAL A 6 -10.67 2.14 -16.75
CA VAL A 6 -9.74 2.98 -16.00
C VAL A 6 -10.40 4.33 -15.77
N ASP A 7 -10.37 4.81 -14.53
CA ASP A 7 -10.79 6.17 -14.22
C ASP A 7 -9.73 7.14 -14.75
N LEU A 8 -9.88 7.51 -16.00
CA LEU A 8 -8.91 8.36 -16.67
C LEU A 8 -8.79 9.72 -16.01
N GLY A 9 -9.89 10.25 -15.50
CA GLY A 9 -9.87 11.51 -14.78
C GLY A 9 -9.03 11.46 -13.52
N TYR A 10 -9.21 10.40 -12.75
CA TYR A 10 -8.42 10.19 -11.54
C TYR A 10 -6.93 10.04 -11.86
N VAL A 11 -6.61 9.18 -12.82
CA VAL A 11 -5.22 8.94 -13.23
C VAL A 11 -4.59 10.22 -13.74
N GLU A 12 -5.29 10.96 -14.60
CA GLU A 12 -4.79 12.22 -15.14
C GLU A 12 -4.49 13.23 -14.04
N ARG A 13 -5.41 13.40 -13.08
CA ARG A 13 -5.19 14.31 -11.96
C ARG A 13 -3.96 13.94 -11.14
N LYS A 14 -3.76 12.64 -10.88
CA LYS A 14 -2.62 12.17 -10.09
C LYS A 14 -1.30 12.33 -10.84
N ILE A 15 -1.30 12.07 -12.14
CA ILE A 15 -0.11 12.24 -12.97
C ILE A 15 0.25 13.73 -13.04
N ASN A 16 -0.72 14.61 -13.28
CA ASN A 16 -0.47 16.04 -13.34
C ASN A 16 0.07 16.58 -12.03
N ARG A 17 -0.50 16.11 -10.92
CA ARG A 17 -0.03 16.50 -9.59
C ARG A 17 1.39 15.99 -9.35
N GLY A 18 1.68 14.76 -9.75
CA GLY A 18 3.03 14.20 -9.64
C GLY A 18 4.04 14.97 -10.46
N MET A 19 3.69 15.35 -11.69
CA MET A 19 4.55 16.16 -12.54
C MET A 19 4.83 17.54 -11.95
N LYS A 20 3.83 18.15 -11.34
CA LYS A 20 3.99 19.44 -10.68
C LYS A 20 4.93 19.33 -9.48
N LEU A 21 4.85 18.26 -8.71
CA LEU A 21 5.68 18.04 -7.54
C LEU A 21 7.10 17.63 -7.89
N LEU A 22 7.34 17.20 -9.12
CA LEU A 22 8.61 16.62 -9.54
C LEU A 22 9.79 17.58 -9.33
N SER A 23 9.58 18.87 -9.51
CA SER A 23 10.63 19.88 -9.31
C SER A 23 10.82 20.28 -7.86
N ASP A 24 9.75 20.20 -7.05
CA ASP A 24 9.77 20.69 -5.67
C ASP A 24 10.06 19.57 -4.67
N LYS A 25 9.36 18.42 -4.84
CA LYS A 25 9.47 17.30 -3.93
C LYS A 25 9.43 16.00 -4.73
N PRO A 26 10.57 15.57 -5.26
CA PRO A 26 10.61 14.36 -6.12
C PRO A 26 10.07 13.10 -5.45
N GLU A 27 10.25 12.99 -4.14
CA GLU A 27 9.75 11.83 -3.38
C GLU A 27 8.23 11.80 -3.39
N ASP A 28 7.61 12.96 -3.18
CA ASP A 28 6.16 13.07 -3.20
C ASP A 28 5.61 12.87 -4.61
N ALA A 29 6.33 13.34 -5.62
CA ALA A 29 5.97 13.14 -7.01
C ALA A 29 5.93 11.66 -7.36
N LEU A 30 6.97 10.91 -6.96
CA LEU A 30 7.02 9.47 -7.19
C LEU A 30 5.86 8.77 -6.51
N ALA A 31 5.58 9.12 -5.26
CA ALA A 31 4.47 8.55 -4.51
C ALA A 31 3.13 8.81 -5.21
N GLN A 32 2.94 10.04 -5.71
CA GLN A 32 1.70 10.39 -6.42
C GLN A 32 1.56 9.63 -7.73
N LEU A 33 2.63 9.46 -8.49
CA LEU A 33 2.60 8.73 -9.75
C LEU A 33 2.31 7.25 -9.54
N VAL A 34 2.94 6.63 -8.55
CA VAL A 34 2.69 5.22 -8.24
C VAL A 34 1.27 5.03 -7.71
N LEU A 35 0.80 5.96 -6.90
CA LEU A 35 -0.56 5.93 -6.40
C LEU A 35 -1.57 6.04 -7.53
N ALA A 36 -1.35 6.93 -8.49
CA ALA A 36 -2.20 7.08 -9.66
C ALA A 36 -2.27 5.78 -10.44
N GLN A 37 -1.13 5.17 -10.70
CA GLN A 37 -1.05 3.92 -11.45
C GLN A 37 -1.78 2.78 -10.72
N THR A 38 -1.55 2.66 -9.42
CA THR A 38 -2.12 1.57 -8.63
C THR A 38 -3.62 1.75 -8.42
N GLN A 39 -4.03 2.92 -7.95
CA GLN A 39 -5.44 3.14 -7.59
C GLN A 39 -6.33 3.32 -8.79
N GLY A 40 -5.84 3.97 -9.84
CA GLY A 40 -6.61 4.15 -11.06
C GLY A 40 -6.95 2.80 -11.70
N ILE A 41 -5.96 1.95 -11.85
CA ILE A 41 -6.13 0.63 -12.44
C ILE A 41 -7.00 -0.24 -11.53
N ARG A 42 -6.72 -0.23 -10.25
CA ARG A 42 -7.47 -1.03 -9.28
C ARG A 42 -8.95 -0.68 -9.31
N PHE A 43 -9.26 0.60 -9.29
CA PHE A 43 -10.65 1.05 -9.33
C PHE A 43 -11.37 0.56 -10.58
N ALA A 44 -10.67 0.50 -11.68
CA ALA A 44 -11.24 0.09 -12.95
C ALA A 44 -11.44 -1.42 -13.06
N VAL A 45 -10.50 -2.19 -12.53
CA VAL A 45 -10.50 -3.65 -12.71
C VAL A 45 -11.45 -4.35 -11.76
N ASN A 46 -11.40 -4.00 -10.50
CA ASN A 46 -12.23 -4.67 -9.50
C ASN A 46 -12.44 -3.78 -8.28
N LYS A 47 -13.65 -3.26 -8.15
CA LYS A 47 -14.00 -2.43 -7.00
C LYS A 47 -14.03 -3.20 -5.69
N GLU A 48 -14.03 -4.51 -5.75
CA GLU A 48 -13.99 -5.36 -4.57
C GLU A 48 -12.58 -5.79 -4.21
N ASP A 49 -11.59 -5.28 -4.92
CA ASP A 49 -10.21 -5.58 -4.57
C ASP A 49 -9.94 -5.25 -3.12
N ASP A 50 -9.36 -6.21 -2.47
CA ASP A 50 -9.00 -6.05 -1.08
C ASP A 50 -7.83 -5.07 -0.95
N PRO A 51 -8.01 -3.96 -0.20
CA PRO A 51 -6.90 -3.06 0.07
C PRO A 51 -5.70 -3.76 0.71
N LEU A 52 -5.93 -4.88 1.41
CA LEU A 52 -4.84 -5.65 1.99
C LEU A 52 -3.91 -6.24 0.94
N VAL A 53 -4.46 -6.69 -0.19
CA VAL A 53 -3.64 -7.20 -1.29
C VAL A 53 -2.72 -6.11 -1.80
N SER A 54 -3.27 -4.92 -2.02
CA SER A 54 -2.50 -3.77 -2.48
C SER A 54 -1.45 -3.34 -1.46
N ALA A 55 -1.80 -3.32 -0.19
CA ALA A 55 -0.86 -2.99 0.87
C ALA A 55 0.29 -4.02 0.91
N GLN A 56 -0.05 -5.30 0.82
CA GLN A 56 0.96 -6.35 0.83
C GLN A 56 1.92 -6.24 -0.34
N HIS A 57 1.40 -5.99 -1.54
CA HIS A 57 2.25 -5.78 -2.72
C HIS A 57 3.18 -4.58 -2.54
N ALA A 58 2.67 -3.49 -2.01
CA ALA A 58 3.49 -2.31 -1.76
C ALA A 58 4.59 -2.60 -0.75
N LEU A 59 4.29 -3.37 0.30
CA LEU A 59 5.29 -3.77 1.29
C LEU A 59 6.36 -4.68 0.67
N GLN A 60 5.97 -5.59 -0.19
CA GLN A 60 6.93 -6.46 -0.90
C GLN A 60 7.87 -5.64 -1.77
N LEU A 61 7.33 -4.66 -2.48
CA LEU A 61 8.14 -3.77 -3.30
C LEU A 61 9.08 -2.92 -2.43
N ALA A 62 8.59 -2.42 -1.31
CA ALA A 62 9.41 -1.65 -0.38
C ALA A 62 10.58 -2.47 0.15
N GLU A 63 10.33 -3.72 0.55
CA GLU A 63 11.39 -4.61 1.00
C GLU A 63 12.46 -4.79 -0.06
N ARG A 64 12.02 -5.03 -1.31
CA ARG A 64 12.94 -5.19 -2.43
C ARG A 64 13.76 -3.92 -2.67
N MET A 65 13.11 -2.76 -2.58
CA MET A 65 13.81 -1.49 -2.79
C MET A 65 14.86 -1.24 -1.71
N VAL A 66 14.56 -1.59 -0.46
CA VAL A 66 15.55 -1.48 0.63
C VAL A 66 16.75 -2.37 0.35
N LYS A 67 16.51 -3.61 -0.08
CA LYS A 67 17.60 -4.55 -0.40
C LYS A 67 18.48 -4.06 -1.54
N GLN A 68 17.92 -3.24 -2.42
CA GLN A 68 18.65 -2.63 -3.53
C GLN A 68 19.19 -1.26 -3.18
N GLU A 69 19.07 -0.83 -1.93
CA GLU A 69 19.48 0.48 -1.43
C GLU A 69 18.79 1.64 -2.16
N ARG A 70 17.59 1.39 -2.67
CA ARG A 70 16.75 2.40 -3.32
C ARG A 70 15.77 2.94 -2.29
N PHE A 71 16.29 3.72 -1.36
CA PHE A 71 15.55 4.11 -0.16
C PHE A 71 14.36 5.04 -0.45
N GLU A 72 14.49 5.94 -1.42
CA GLU A 72 13.39 6.83 -1.74
C GLU A 72 12.22 6.07 -2.39
N ALA A 73 12.53 5.11 -3.24
CA ALA A 73 11.51 4.23 -3.80
C ALA A 73 10.87 3.37 -2.71
N ALA A 74 11.66 2.91 -1.74
CA ALA A 74 11.14 2.16 -0.60
C ALA A 74 10.16 3.00 0.21
N LYS A 75 10.50 4.24 0.52
CA LYS A 75 9.60 5.16 1.25
C LYS A 75 8.30 5.38 0.48
N ALA A 76 8.39 5.56 -0.82
CA ALA A 76 7.20 5.75 -1.66
C ALA A 76 6.28 4.54 -1.58
N ASN A 77 6.83 3.34 -1.67
CA ASN A 77 6.04 2.11 -1.57
C ASN A 77 5.46 1.92 -0.16
N LEU A 78 6.19 2.30 0.87
CA LEU A 78 5.64 2.29 2.24
C LEU A 78 4.48 3.26 2.38
N GLN A 79 4.55 4.42 1.73
CA GLN A 79 3.44 5.36 1.74
C GLN A 79 2.21 4.79 1.04
N ILE A 80 2.41 4.10 -0.08
CA ILE A 80 1.33 3.43 -0.79
C ILE A 80 0.69 2.37 0.10
N ALA A 81 1.49 1.58 0.79
CA ALA A 81 0.97 0.59 1.73
C ALA A 81 0.10 1.25 2.81
N LYS A 82 0.57 2.35 3.39
CA LYS A 82 -0.21 3.10 4.39
C LYS A 82 -1.55 3.57 3.81
N ASN A 83 -1.54 4.10 2.61
CA ASN A 83 -2.77 4.60 1.99
C ASN A 83 -3.80 3.49 1.83
N HIS A 84 -3.37 2.29 1.44
CA HIS A 84 -4.27 1.15 1.33
C HIS A 84 -4.74 0.65 2.70
N LEU A 85 -3.88 0.74 3.72
CA LEU A 85 -4.28 0.40 5.08
C LEU A 85 -5.35 1.35 5.62
N VAL A 86 -5.25 2.64 5.29
CA VAL A 86 -6.30 3.61 5.65
C VAL A 86 -7.62 3.23 4.99
N LEU A 87 -7.59 2.82 3.73
CA LEU A 87 -8.79 2.34 3.04
C LEU A 87 -9.36 1.10 3.72
N TYR A 88 -8.50 0.16 4.06
CA TYR A 88 -8.90 -1.06 4.76
C TYR A 88 -9.57 -0.75 6.10
N ARG A 89 -9.01 0.18 6.87
CA ARG A 89 -9.61 0.61 8.14
C ARG A 89 -11.05 1.07 7.98
N GLY A 90 -11.35 1.72 6.87
CA GLY A 90 -12.70 2.18 6.60
C GLY A 90 -13.71 1.07 6.31
N LEU A 91 -13.23 -0.15 6.07
CA LEU A 91 -14.07 -1.28 5.70
C LEU A 91 -14.28 -2.28 6.84
N ILE A 92 -13.60 -2.10 7.96
CA ILE A 92 -13.66 -3.04 9.09
C ILE A 92 -14.29 -2.38 10.32
N ALA A 93 -14.64 -3.20 11.30
CA ALA A 93 -15.21 -2.72 12.56
C ALA A 93 -14.19 -1.85 13.31
N GLU A 94 -14.69 -0.84 14.01
CA GLU A 94 -13.82 0.07 14.77
C GLU A 94 -12.97 -0.68 15.79
N SER A 95 -13.53 -1.73 16.40
CA SER A 95 -12.79 -2.55 17.36
C SER A 95 -11.57 -3.23 16.77
N GLU A 96 -11.55 -3.43 15.43
CA GLU A 96 -10.44 -4.06 14.74
C GLU A 96 -9.46 -3.05 14.12
N SER A 97 -9.83 -1.79 14.08
CA SER A 97 -9.04 -0.79 13.37
C SER A 97 -7.78 -0.36 14.11
N ASP A 98 -7.71 -0.57 15.43
CA ASP A 98 -6.53 -0.15 16.21
C ASP A 98 -5.25 -0.87 15.78
N LYS A 99 -5.35 -2.15 15.47
CA LYS A 99 -4.19 -2.92 14.98
C LYS A 99 -3.69 -2.40 13.65
N VAL A 100 -4.61 -1.92 12.81
CA VAL A 100 -4.25 -1.33 11.52
C VAL A 100 -3.58 0.03 11.72
N ARG A 101 -4.13 0.86 12.61
CA ARG A 101 -3.49 2.14 12.97
C ARG A 101 -2.09 1.92 13.51
N GLN A 102 -1.90 0.90 14.33
CA GLN A 102 -0.58 0.60 14.88
C GLN A 102 0.40 0.27 13.76
N LEU A 103 -0.02 -0.51 12.77
CA LEU A 103 0.85 -0.81 11.63
C LEU A 103 1.16 0.45 10.82
N GLU A 104 0.17 1.32 10.60
CA GLU A 104 0.40 2.60 9.92
C GLU A 104 1.46 3.43 10.63
N GLN A 105 1.40 3.47 11.97
CA GLN A 105 2.39 4.19 12.78
C GLN A 105 3.77 3.56 12.68
N ASP A 106 3.84 2.24 12.72
CA ASP A 106 5.10 1.52 12.60
C ASP A 106 5.74 1.76 11.23
N ILE A 107 4.93 1.80 10.18
CA ILE A 107 5.41 2.11 8.84
C ILE A 107 5.95 3.55 8.79
N THR A 108 5.23 4.50 9.39
CA THR A 108 5.68 5.88 9.43
C THR A 108 7.03 6.01 10.15
N LYS A 109 7.18 5.31 11.25
CA LYS A 109 8.44 5.29 11.99
C LYS A 109 9.57 4.74 11.12
N LEU A 110 9.31 3.64 10.44
CA LEU A 110 10.33 3.02 9.58
C LEU A 110 10.68 3.92 8.40
N GLN A 111 9.74 4.68 7.84
CA GLN A 111 10.04 5.64 6.79
C GLN A 111 11.13 6.63 7.24
N GLY A 112 11.09 7.05 8.50
CA GLY A 112 12.11 7.92 9.06
C GLY A 112 13.44 7.23 9.32
N GLU A 113 13.46 5.89 9.37
CA GLU A 113 14.64 5.10 9.69
C GLU A 113 14.98 4.12 8.56
N ILE A 114 14.62 4.45 7.34
CA ILE A 114 14.65 3.49 6.21
C ILE A 114 16.04 2.94 5.92
N LYS A 115 17.08 3.69 6.27
CA LYS A 115 18.47 3.27 6.00
C LYS A 115 19.06 2.42 7.09
N LYS A 116 18.32 2.18 8.18
CA LYS A 116 18.86 1.40 9.29
C LYS A 116 19.08 -0.05 8.89
N GLU A 117 20.01 -0.70 9.57
CA GLU A 117 20.19 -2.13 9.45
C GLU A 117 18.92 -2.84 9.91
N GLY A 118 18.50 -3.85 9.17
CA GLY A 118 17.29 -4.61 9.51
C GLY A 118 16.00 -4.02 8.97
N ALA A 119 16.04 -2.88 8.26
CA ALA A 119 14.82 -2.27 7.71
C ALA A 119 14.04 -3.24 6.82
N ALA A 120 14.72 -4.02 5.97
CA ALA A 120 14.05 -5.01 5.12
C ALA A 120 13.32 -6.06 5.95
N GLY A 121 13.92 -6.50 7.04
CA GLY A 121 13.30 -7.46 7.97
C GLY A 121 12.07 -6.87 8.65
N ASP A 122 12.13 -5.60 9.02
CA ASP A 122 10.97 -4.92 9.60
C ASP A 122 9.81 -4.86 8.61
N ILE A 123 10.10 -4.57 7.34
CA ILE A 123 9.08 -4.55 6.29
C ILE A 123 8.48 -5.93 6.09
N ARG A 124 9.30 -6.98 6.14
CA ARG A 124 8.81 -8.35 6.08
C ARG A 124 7.85 -8.63 7.24
N GLY A 125 8.16 -8.15 8.43
CA GLY A 125 7.27 -8.26 9.59
C GLY A 125 5.95 -7.55 9.37
N PHE A 126 5.96 -6.38 8.75
CA PHE A 126 4.73 -5.67 8.40
C PHE A 126 3.89 -6.49 7.40
N TRP A 127 4.54 -7.05 6.42
CA TRP A 127 3.91 -7.89 5.42
C TRP A 127 3.25 -9.11 6.07
N ASP A 128 3.93 -9.76 7.00
CA ASP A 128 3.38 -10.89 7.72
C ASP A 128 2.14 -10.51 8.55
N ARG A 129 2.16 -9.32 9.15
CA ARG A 129 0.99 -8.81 9.88
C ARG A 129 -0.20 -8.62 8.94
N VAL A 130 0.01 -8.02 7.79
CA VAL A 130 -1.05 -7.86 6.80
C VAL A 130 -1.56 -9.23 6.35
N ALA A 131 -0.66 -10.16 6.07
CA ALA A 131 -1.03 -11.51 5.65
C ALA A 131 -1.92 -12.21 6.67
N SER A 132 -1.67 -11.98 7.96
CA SER A 132 -2.48 -12.60 9.02
C SER A 132 -3.94 -12.14 9.02
N TRP A 133 -4.22 -10.98 8.44
CA TRP A 133 -5.59 -10.44 8.43
C TRP A 133 -6.46 -11.05 7.32
N PHE A 134 -5.87 -11.63 6.30
CA PHE A 134 -6.62 -12.29 5.22
C PHE A 134 -7.46 -13.47 5.72
N VAL A 135 -6.97 -14.19 6.71
CA VAL A 135 -7.62 -15.39 7.19
C VAL A 135 -8.75 -15.12 8.19
N ARG A 136 -9.05 -13.85 8.43
CA ARG A 136 -10.06 -13.49 9.42
C ARG A 136 -11.45 -13.30 8.85
N GLU A 137 -11.58 -13.31 7.55
CA GLU A 137 -12.87 -13.19 6.91
C GLU A 137 -13.62 -14.50 7.04
N PRO A 138 -14.79 -14.52 7.71
CA PRO A 138 -15.52 -15.77 7.95
C PRO A 138 -15.82 -16.55 6.67
N GLY A 139 -16.17 -15.87 5.61
CA GLY A 139 -16.48 -16.54 4.33
C GLY A 139 -15.26 -17.22 3.74
N GLU A 140 -14.12 -16.58 3.80
CA GLU A 140 -12.88 -17.12 3.29
C GLU A 140 -12.39 -18.29 4.12
N ALA A 141 -12.45 -18.16 5.45
CA ALA A 141 -12.09 -19.25 6.33
C ALA A 141 -12.94 -20.49 6.09
N ALA A 142 -14.24 -20.31 5.87
CA ALA A 142 -15.15 -21.42 5.56
C ALA A 142 -14.79 -22.06 4.22
N ALA A 143 -14.44 -21.27 3.22
CA ALA A 143 -14.05 -21.78 1.92
C ALA A 143 -12.74 -22.56 1.99
N THR A 144 -11.80 -22.10 2.80
CA THR A 144 -10.48 -22.71 2.93
C THR A 144 -10.55 -24.07 3.62
N ASN A 145 -11.50 -24.26 4.50
CA ASN A 145 -11.63 -25.47 5.29
C ASN A 145 -12.35 -26.60 4.56
N ARG A 146 -12.69 -26.44 3.34
CA ARG A 146 -13.39 -27.47 2.55
C ARG A 146 -12.45 -28.37 1.77
#